data_486bc0c5603d856f96412bd435bb2430
#
_entry.id   486bc0c5603d856f96412bd435bb2430
#
_cell.length_a   1.000
_cell.length_b   1.000
_cell.length_c   1.000
_cell.angle_alpha   90.00
_cell.angle_beta   90.00
_cell.angle_gamma   90.00
#
_symmetry.space_group_name_H-M   'P 1'
#
loop_
_entity.id
_entity.type
_entity.pdbx_description
1 polymer ?
#
loop_
_entity_poly.entity_id
_entity_poly.type
_entity_poly.pdbx_seq_one_letter_code
_entity_poly.pdbx_strand_id
1 'polypeptide(L)'
;MAINLSTIGVRLYYGVEVTAGERPTSGYTRIFGIKSTPSLNPAPDTIETTTLDELEYKTYVDGLKDLGGALEFTFNLTEELITRWDALMTAYETAKASGLRMWFAIVVPGLTKAFYFAGNPSSMGLPETSVNTVLEITNYITPVSAPVKADKTAEMTDSVSL
;
A
#
# COMPACT_ATOMS: atom_id res chain seq x y z
N MET A 1 23.25 -15.35 8.86
CA MET A 1 22.94 -15.81 7.48
C MET A 1 21.77 -15.01 6.93
N ALA A 2 21.95 -14.40 5.79
CA ALA A 2 20.85 -13.68 5.14
C ALA A 2 19.88 -14.67 4.51
N ILE A 3 18.59 -14.44 4.72
CA ILE A 3 17.52 -15.28 4.15
C ILE A 3 16.85 -14.48 3.04
N ASN A 4 16.75 -15.08 1.86
CA ASN A 4 16.02 -14.47 0.77
C ASN A 4 14.51 -14.57 1.05
N LEU A 5 13.82 -13.45 0.87
CA LEU A 5 12.39 -13.37 1.12
C LEU A 5 11.60 -13.78 -0.12
N SER A 6 10.47 -14.44 0.11
CA SER A 6 9.53 -14.82 -0.94
C SER A 6 8.34 -13.86 -0.93
N THR A 7 7.70 -13.73 -2.09
CA THR A 7 6.42 -13.00 -2.20
C THR A 7 5.22 -13.85 -1.77
N ILE A 8 5.44 -15.11 -1.41
CA ILE A 8 4.36 -15.99 -0.92
C ILE A 8 3.89 -15.48 0.44
N GLY A 9 2.58 -15.27 0.56
CA GLY A 9 1.98 -14.84 1.82
C GLY A 9 2.00 -13.35 2.08
N VAL A 10 2.35 -12.53 1.09
CA VAL A 10 2.22 -11.07 1.22
C VAL A 10 0.75 -10.72 1.46
N ARG A 11 0.49 -9.84 2.43
CA ARG A 11 -0.86 -9.50 2.89
C ARG A 11 -1.06 -8.00 2.89
N LEU A 12 -2.30 -7.58 2.66
CA LEU A 12 -2.72 -6.19 2.75
C LEU A 12 -3.71 -6.04 3.90
N TYR A 13 -3.51 -5.01 4.71
CA TYR A 13 -4.41 -4.65 5.81
C TYR A 13 -4.83 -3.20 5.67
N TYR A 14 -5.99 -2.87 6.23
CA TYR A 14 -6.42 -1.48 6.37
C TYR A 14 -6.87 -1.20 7.81
N GLY A 15 -6.74 0.06 8.23
CA GLY A 15 -7.19 0.50 9.53
C GLY A 15 -7.51 1.98 9.50
N VAL A 16 -8.30 2.43 10.47
CA VAL A 16 -8.74 3.82 10.58
C VAL A 16 -8.03 4.47 11.76
N GLU A 17 -7.61 5.72 11.62
CA GLU A 17 -7.00 6.48 12.72
C GLU A 17 -7.96 6.60 13.90
N VAL A 18 -7.40 6.44 15.10
CA VAL A 18 -8.12 6.75 16.35
C VAL A 18 -7.89 8.21 16.72
N THR A 19 -6.66 8.68 16.54
CA THR A 19 -6.28 10.07 16.74
C THR A 19 -5.85 10.67 15.42
N ALA A 20 -6.41 11.81 15.05
CA ALA A 20 -6.12 12.45 13.78
C ALA A 20 -4.62 12.72 13.61
N GLY A 21 -4.06 12.31 12.47
CA GLY A 21 -2.66 12.50 12.15
C GLY A 21 -1.71 11.45 12.71
N GLU A 22 -2.20 10.49 13.49
CA GLU A 22 -1.37 9.42 14.07
C GLU A 22 -1.70 8.07 13.45
N ARG A 23 -0.66 7.32 13.09
CA ARG A 23 -0.83 5.96 12.57
C ARG A 23 -1.46 5.08 13.64
N PRO A 24 -2.55 4.35 13.32
CA PRO A 24 -3.16 3.45 14.30
C PRO A 24 -2.21 2.29 14.63
N THR A 25 -2.21 1.88 15.89
CA THR A 25 -1.37 0.78 16.39
C THR A 25 -2.14 -0.53 16.55
N SER A 26 -3.43 -0.54 16.22
CA SER A 26 -4.29 -1.72 16.28
C SER A 26 -5.53 -1.51 15.41
N GLY A 27 -6.36 -2.55 15.31
CA GLY A 27 -7.62 -2.45 14.57
C GLY A 27 -7.49 -2.62 13.07
N TYR A 28 -6.43 -3.27 12.60
CA TYR A 28 -6.25 -3.55 11.17
C TYR A 28 -7.03 -4.78 10.74
N THR A 29 -7.65 -4.68 9.58
CA THR A 29 -8.43 -5.77 8.97
C THR A 29 -7.76 -6.20 7.67
N ARG A 30 -7.61 -7.51 7.49
CA ARG A 30 -6.98 -8.08 6.30
C ARG A 30 -7.93 -8.06 5.10
N ILE A 31 -7.37 -7.74 3.93
CA ILE A 31 -8.04 -7.89 2.65
C ILE A 31 -7.46 -9.12 1.95
N PHE A 32 -8.31 -10.08 1.62
CA PHE A 32 -7.90 -11.34 1.01
C PHE A 32 -7.91 -11.28 -0.51
N GLY A 33 -7.20 -12.21 -1.14
CA GLY A 33 -7.24 -12.39 -2.59
C GLY A 33 -6.31 -11.49 -3.37
N ILE A 34 -5.35 -10.84 -2.70
CA ILE A 34 -4.41 -9.97 -3.38
C ILE A 34 -3.45 -10.78 -4.26
N LYS A 35 -3.23 -10.31 -5.47
CA LYS A 35 -2.31 -10.92 -6.45
C LYS A 35 -1.04 -10.11 -6.63
N SER A 36 -1.13 -8.79 -6.60
CA SER A 36 0.04 -7.94 -6.74
C SER A 36 -0.12 -6.65 -5.95
N THR A 37 1.01 -6.12 -5.50
CA THR A 37 1.09 -4.84 -4.80
C THR A 37 1.99 -3.89 -5.58
N PRO A 38 1.76 -2.57 -5.52
CA PRO A 38 2.64 -1.61 -6.15
C PRO A 38 3.95 -1.43 -5.37
N SER A 39 4.93 -0.84 -6.01
CA SER A 39 6.15 -0.45 -5.33
C SER A 39 5.90 0.77 -4.43
N LEU A 40 6.40 0.70 -3.21
CA LEU A 40 6.44 1.84 -2.30
C LEU A 40 7.86 2.42 -2.19
N ASN A 41 8.72 2.10 -3.14
CA ASN A 41 10.12 2.52 -3.14
C ASN A 41 10.45 3.30 -4.42
N PRO A 42 9.87 4.51 -4.61
CA PRO A 42 10.14 5.30 -5.79
C PRO A 42 11.55 5.89 -5.75
N ALA A 43 12.15 6.04 -6.92
CA ALA A 43 13.39 6.79 -7.02
C ALA A 43 13.10 8.28 -6.79
N PRO A 44 14.01 9.02 -6.13
CA PRO A 44 13.85 10.46 -6.01
C PRO A 44 14.07 11.13 -7.37
N ASP A 45 13.38 12.22 -7.61
CA ASP A 45 13.72 13.10 -8.73
C ASP A 45 15.12 13.65 -8.51
N THR A 46 15.84 13.87 -9.59
CA THR A 46 17.19 14.43 -9.52
C THR A 46 17.20 15.81 -10.14
N ILE A 47 17.91 16.73 -9.50
CA ILE A 47 18.08 18.10 -9.99
C ILE A 47 19.55 18.26 -10.37
N GLU A 48 19.82 18.60 -11.63
CA GLU A 48 21.17 18.78 -12.12
C GLU A 48 21.80 20.01 -11.50
N THR A 49 22.98 19.83 -10.90
CA THR A 49 23.75 20.90 -10.28
C THR A 49 25.10 21.10 -10.97
N THR A 50 25.32 20.49 -12.12
CA THR A 50 26.57 20.55 -12.87
C THR A 50 26.91 22.00 -13.21
N THR A 51 28.16 22.41 -12.96
CA THR A 51 28.70 23.72 -13.35
C THR A 51 29.65 23.58 -14.52
N LEU A 52 30.04 24.73 -15.09
CA LEU A 52 30.98 24.74 -16.20
C LEU A 52 32.40 24.29 -15.80
N ASP A 53 32.68 24.24 -14.50
CA ASP A 53 33.98 23.78 -13.98
C ASP A 53 34.05 22.22 -13.95
N GLU A 54 32.92 21.54 -14.09
CA GLU A 54 32.90 20.08 -14.14
C GLU A 54 33.36 19.57 -15.50
N LEU A 55 34.39 18.72 -15.49
CA LEU A 55 35.01 18.25 -16.75
C LEU A 55 34.72 16.80 -17.09
N GLU A 56 34.29 15.98 -16.14
CA GLU A 56 34.13 14.54 -16.36
C GLU A 56 32.69 14.04 -16.09
N TYR A 57 32.08 14.50 -15.00
CA TYR A 57 30.79 13.98 -14.57
C TYR A 57 29.78 15.07 -14.30
N LYS A 58 28.51 14.76 -14.59
CA LYS A 58 27.40 15.59 -14.15
C LYS A 58 27.15 15.36 -12.67
N THR A 59 26.74 16.41 -11.97
CA THR A 59 26.38 16.35 -10.56
C THR A 59 24.91 16.62 -10.36
N TYR A 60 24.30 15.92 -9.40
CA TYR A 60 22.88 15.99 -9.13
C TYR A 60 22.63 16.07 -7.62
N VAL A 61 21.51 16.67 -7.25
CA VAL A 61 20.95 16.56 -5.91
C VAL A 61 19.59 15.88 -5.98
N ASP A 62 19.21 15.23 -4.90
CA ASP A 62 17.92 14.55 -4.84
C ASP A 62 16.79 15.56 -4.69
N GLY A 63 15.75 15.39 -5.48
CA GLY A 63 14.48 16.10 -5.34
C GLY A 63 13.46 15.31 -4.53
N LEU A 64 12.19 15.59 -4.76
CA LEU A 64 11.11 14.89 -4.08
C LEU A 64 10.92 13.48 -4.67
N LYS A 65 10.46 12.56 -3.84
CA LYS A 65 10.03 11.23 -4.28
C LYS A 65 8.55 11.27 -4.64
N ASP A 66 8.19 10.59 -5.71
CA ASP A 66 6.81 10.50 -6.17
C ASP A 66 6.41 9.03 -6.32
N LEU A 67 5.32 8.64 -5.67
CA LEU A 67 4.77 7.30 -5.77
C LEU A 67 3.95 7.09 -7.05
N GLY A 68 3.78 8.13 -7.88
CA GLY A 68 3.11 8.01 -9.16
C GLY A 68 1.60 8.19 -9.12
N GLY A 69 1.07 8.84 -8.11
CA GLY A 69 -0.36 9.08 -7.96
C GLY A 69 -1.08 7.88 -7.33
N ALA A 70 -2.16 7.41 -7.95
CA ALA A 70 -2.92 6.28 -7.41
C ALA A 70 -2.12 4.98 -7.50
N LEU A 71 -2.02 4.28 -6.37
CA LEU A 71 -1.37 2.98 -6.29
C LEU A 71 -2.34 1.88 -6.75
N GLU A 72 -1.83 0.92 -7.49
CA GLU A 72 -2.61 -0.16 -8.08
C GLU A 72 -2.42 -1.46 -7.30
N PHE A 73 -3.53 -2.01 -6.81
CA PHE A 73 -3.55 -3.31 -6.14
C PHE A 73 -4.44 -4.25 -6.93
N THR A 74 -3.90 -5.37 -7.36
CA THR A 74 -4.65 -6.35 -8.15
C THR A 74 -5.13 -7.50 -7.28
N PHE A 75 -6.39 -7.85 -7.43
CA PHE A 75 -7.07 -8.91 -6.67
C PHE A 75 -7.79 -9.86 -7.63
N ASN A 76 -8.01 -11.09 -7.16
CA ASN A 76 -9.04 -11.93 -7.77
C ASN A 76 -10.40 -11.40 -7.34
N LEU A 77 -11.29 -11.15 -8.30
CA LEU A 77 -12.63 -10.65 -7.99
C LEU A 77 -13.50 -11.79 -7.48
N THR A 78 -13.91 -11.71 -6.24
CA THR A 78 -14.79 -12.65 -5.58
C THR A 78 -15.88 -11.91 -4.83
N GLU A 79 -16.94 -12.61 -4.49
CA GLU A 79 -18.02 -12.03 -3.67
C GLU A 79 -17.48 -11.54 -2.32
N GLU A 80 -16.54 -12.28 -1.73
CA GLU A 80 -15.90 -11.88 -0.49
C GLU A 80 -15.12 -10.57 -0.62
N LEU A 81 -14.40 -10.39 -1.73
CA LEU A 81 -13.67 -9.15 -1.98
C LEU A 81 -14.64 -7.96 -2.11
N ILE A 82 -15.74 -8.14 -2.83
CA ILE A 82 -16.75 -7.10 -2.99
C ILE A 82 -17.29 -6.67 -1.63
N THR A 83 -17.66 -7.63 -0.79
CA THR A 83 -18.19 -7.36 0.55
C THR A 83 -17.17 -6.64 1.42
N ARG A 84 -15.92 -7.09 1.40
CA ARG A 84 -14.85 -6.49 2.21
C ARG A 84 -14.47 -5.10 1.72
N TRP A 85 -14.44 -4.89 0.41
CA TRP A 85 -14.12 -3.58 -0.14
C TRP A 85 -15.24 -2.57 0.13
N ASP A 86 -16.49 -2.99 0.07
CA ASP A 86 -17.63 -2.14 0.43
C ASP A 86 -17.57 -1.75 1.91
N ALA A 87 -17.21 -2.69 2.79
CA ALA A 87 -17.00 -2.40 4.21
C ALA A 87 -15.83 -1.41 4.42
N LEU A 88 -14.75 -1.56 3.66
CA LEU A 88 -13.62 -0.65 3.68
C LEU A 88 -14.04 0.75 3.25
N MET A 89 -14.81 0.87 2.18
CA MET A 89 -15.29 2.16 1.68
C MET A 89 -16.22 2.84 2.70
N THR A 90 -17.08 2.07 3.36
CA THR A 90 -17.95 2.59 4.43
C THR A 90 -17.13 3.11 5.60
N ALA A 91 -16.11 2.35 6.02
CA ALA A 91 -15.20 2.78 7.08
C ALA A 91 -14.44 4.05 6.69
N TYR A 92 -14.00 4.14 5.44
CA TYR A 92 -13.31 5.32 4.92
C TYR A 92 -14.21 6.56 4.94
N GLU A 93 -15.45 6.46 4.47
CA GLU A 93 -16.40 7.57 4.47
C GLU A 93 -16.70 8.06 5.90
N THR A 94 -16.86 7.12 6.83
CA THR A 94 -17.07 7.44 8.24
C THR A 94 -15.87 8.16 8.84
N ALA A 95 -14.67 7.67 8.55
CA ALA A 95 -13.42 8.28 9.02
C ALA A 95 -13.25 9.69 8.46
N LYS A 96 -13.50 9.84 7.16
CA LYS A 96 -13.41 11.13 6.47
C LYS A 96 -14.35 12.17 7.08
N ALA A 97 -15.57 11.76 7.41
CA ALA A 97 -16.54 12.66 8.05
C ALA A 97 -16.07 13.12 9.44
N SER A 98 -15.24 12.33 10.10
CA SER A 98 -14.67 12.65 11.42
C SER A 98 -13.28 13.29 11.33
N GLY A 99 -12.77 13.57 10.13
CA GLY A 99 -11.45 14.15 9.93
C GLY A 99 -10.30 13.16 10.17
N LEU A 100 -10.56 11.87 10.16
CA LEU A 100 -9.57 10.82 10.33
C LEU A 100 -9.14 10.25 8.97
N ARG A 101 -7.89 9.77 8.90
CA ARG A 101 -7.37 9.14 7.70
C ARG A 101 -7.48 7.63 7.79
N MET A 102 -7.51 6.98 6.63
CA MET A 102 -7.40 5.52 6.55
C MET A 102 -5.96 5.14 6.24
N TRP A 103 -5.46 4.15 6.96
CA TRP A 103 -4.11 3.62 6.77
C TRP A 103 -4.14 2.22 6.19
N PHE A 104 -3.14 1.93 5.37
CA PHE A 104 -2.95 0.63 4.77
C PHE A 104 -1.59 0.09 5.16
N ALA A 105 -1.52 -1.23 5.28
CA ALA A 105 -0.27 -1.90 5.63
C ALA A 105 -0.03 -3.07 4.70
N ILE A 106 1.20 -3.16 4.19
CA ILE A 106 1.66 -4.30 3.40
C ILE A 106 2.59 -5.10 4.28
N VAL A 107 2.25 -6.37 4.49
CA VAL A 107 2.99 -7.28 5.34
C VAL A 107 3.66 -8.35 4.49
N VAL A 108 4.98 -8.44 4.61
CA VAL A 108 5.77 -9.48 3.93
C VAL A 108 6.19 -10.51 4.97
N PRO A 109 5.88 -11.81 4.77
CA PRO A 109 6.33 -12.84 5.69
C PRO A 109 7.86 -12.88 5.80
N GLY A 110 8.35 -13.09 7.01
CA GLY A 110 9.78 -13.12 7.29
C GLY A 110 10.38 -11.77 7.68
N LEU A 111 9.65 -10.69 7.53
CA LEU A 111 10.05 -9.37 8.03
C LEU A 111 9.37 -9.08 9.37
N THR A 112 10.09 -8.42 10.27
CA THR A 112 9.52 -7.98 11.56
C THR A 112 8.78 -6.65 11.42
N LYS A 113 9.01 -5.94 10.32
CA LYS A 113 8.40 -4.65 10.04
C LYS A 113 7.35 -4.77 8.95
N ALA A 114 6.33 -3.93 9.01
CA ALA A 114 5.35 -3.75 7.96
C ALA A 114 5.50 -2.37 7.33
N PHE A 115 5.00 -2.22 6.12
CA PHE A 115 5.05 -0.95 5.41
C PHE A 115 3.67 -0.30 5.46
N TYR A 116 3.60 0.87 6.06
CA TYR A 116 2.36 1.61 6.30
C TYR A 116 2.31 2.87 5.45
N PHE A 117 1.14 3.20 4.97
CA PHE A 117 0.89 4.50 4.35
C PHE A 117 -0.58 4.89 4.55
N ALA A 118 -0.84 6.20 4.67
CA ALA A 118 -2.19 6.71 4.67
C ALA A 118 -2.62 6.92 3.22
N GLY A 119 -3.85 6.57 2.89
CA GLY A 119 -4.35 6.68 1.53
C GLY A 119 -5.86 6.81 1.44
N ASN A 120 -6.31 7.26 0.28
CA ASN A 120 -7.72 7.38 -0.05
C ASN A 120 -8.09 6.27 -1.03
N PRO A 121 -8.88 5.27 -0.61
CA PRO A 121 -9.33 4.21 -1.52
C PRO A 121 -10.38 4.72 -2.49
N SER A 122 -10.42 4.12 -3.68
CA SER A 122 -11.44 4.39 -4.68
C SER A 122 -12.48 3.28 -4.69
N SER A 123 -13.73 3.62 -5.05
CA SER A 123 -14.77 2.63 -5.18
C SER A 123 -14.46 1.63 -6.31
N MET A 124 -14.90 0.41 -6.13
CA MET A 124 -14.65 -0.69 -7.04
C MET A 124 -15.75 -0.77 -8.09
N GLY A 125 -15.35 -0.80 -9.37
CA GLY A 125 -16.27 -1.03 -10.48
C GLY A 125 -16.07 -2.40 -11.11
N LEU A 126 -16.80 -2.69 -12.17
CA LEU A 126 -16.62 -3.96 -12.90
C LEU A 126 -15.39 -3.85 -13.80
N PRO A 127 -14.45 -4.80 -13.70
CA PRO A 127 -13.29 -4.83 -14.59
C PRO A 127 -13.66 -5.37 -15.98
N GLU A 128 -12.74 -5.25 -16.93
CA GLU A 128 -12.87 -5.89 -18.23
C GLU A 128 -12.98 -7.40 -18.08
N THR A 129 -13.90 -8.01 -18.82
CA THR A 129 -14.09 -9.45 -18.82
C THR A 129 -13.80 -10.03 -20.20
N SER A 130 -13.21 -11.23 -20.23
CA SER A 130 -12.92 -11.93 -21.47
C SER A 130 -13.08 -13.44 -21.28
N VAL A 131 -13.08 -14.17 -22.40
CA VAL A 131 -13.28 -15.62 -22.39
C VAL A 131 -12.03 -16.33 -21.83
N ASN A 132 -12.24 -17.35 -21.03
CA ASN A 132 -11.19 -18.23 -20.49
C ASN A 132 -10.13 -17.51 -19.65
N THR A 133 -10.51 -16.46 -18.93
CA THR A 133 -9.62 -15.77 -18.00
C THR A 133 -10.21 -15.75 -16.61
N VAL A 134 -9.34 -15.78 -15.62
CA VAL A 134 -9.74 -15.55 -14.22
C VAL A 134 -10.15 -14.09 -14.09
N LEU A 135 -11.28 -13.86 -13.43
CA LEU A 135 -11.76 -12.49 -13.21
C LEU A 135 -10.91 -11.80 -12.16
N GLU A 136 -10.24 -10.76 -12.59
CA GLU A 136 -9.36 -9.96 -11.75
C GLU A 136 -9.79 -8.50 -11.77
N ILE A 137 -9.50 -7.79 -10.69
CA ILE A 137 -9.78 -6.36 -10.58
C ILE A 137 -8.57 -5.63 -10.02
N THR A 138 -8.32 -4.44 -10.54
CA THR A 138 -7.32 -3.52 -9.98
C THR A 138 -8.03 -2.43 -9.21
N ASN A 139 -7.77 -2.36 -7.91
CA ASN A 139 -8.31 -1.32 -7.05
C ASN A 139 -7.24 -0.27 -6.79
N TYR A 140 -7.67 0.96 -6.67
CA TYR A 140 -6.78 2.11 -6.57
C TYR A 140 -6.83 2.72 -5.18
N ILE A 141 -5.66 3.07 -4.65
CA ILE A 141 -5.52 3.79 -3.39
C ILE A 141 -4.55 4.95 -3.64
N THR A 142 -5.02 6.17 -3.45
CA THR A 142 -4.18 7.36 -3.62
C THR A 142 -3.45 7.65 -2.31
N PRO A 143 -2.12 7.56 -2.25
CA PRO A 143 -1.38 7.82 -1.03
C PRO A 143 -1.45 9.31 -0.66
N VAL A 144 -1.62 9.58 0.63
CA VAL A 144 -1.65 10.95 1.18
C VAL A 144 -0.55 11.16 2.20
N SER A 145 0.30 10.17 2.43
CA SER A 145 1.48 10.26 3.30
C SER A 145 2.63 9.46 2.72
N ALA A 146 3.85 9.77 3.18
CA ALA A 146 5.01 8.96 2.85
C ALA A 146 4.88 7.57 3.46
N PRO A 147 5.39 6.51 2.79
CA PRO A 147 5.42 5.18 3.38
C PRO A 147 6.28 5.17 4.66
N VAL A 148 5.79 4.48 5.67
CA VAL A 148 6.48 4.32 6.96
C VAL A 148 6.74 2.85 7.20
N LYS A 149 7.99 2.53 7.55
CA LYS A 149 8.36 1.18 7.97
C LYS A 149 8.37 1.12 9.49
N ALA A 150 7.51 0.29 10.06
CA ALA A 150 7.35 0.16 11.49
C ALA A 150 7.00 -1.28 11.88
N ASP A 151 7.03 -1.59 13.18
CA ASP A 151 6.72 -2.91 13.68
C ASP A 151 5.31 -3.34 13.32
N LYS A 152 5.12 -4.64 13.10
CA LYS A 152 3.80 -5.23 12.87
C LYS A 152 2.92 -5.06 14.10
N THR A 153 1.62 -4.85 13.87
CA THR A 153 0.64 -4.89 14.95
C THR A 153 0.29 -6.33 15.31
N ALA A 154 -0.47 -6.52 16.40
CA ALA A 154 -0.86 -7.86 16.83
C ALA A 154 -1.63 -8.64 15.75
N GLU A 155 -2.50 -7.95 15.01
CA GLU A 155 -3.28 -8.57 13.94
C GLU A 155 -2.43 -9.08 12.77
N MET A 156 -1.23 -8.51 12.59
CA MET A 156 -0.32 -8.83 11.49
C MET A 156 0.70 -9.91 11.86
N THR A 157 0.86 -10.19 13.16
CA THR A 157 1.85 -11.15 13.67
C THR A 157 1.32 -12.57 13.75
N ASP A 158 0.08 -12.78 13.30
CA ASP A 158 -0.47 -14.12 13.27
C ASP A 158 0.49 -15.04 12.52
N SER A 159 0.98 -16.03 13.24
CA SER A 159 1.70 -17.11 12.63
C SER A 159 0.78 -17.78 11.63
N VAL A 160 1.01 -17.50 10.36
CA VAL A 160 0.47 -18.38 9.35
C VAL A 160 1.16 -19.69 9.58
N SER A 161 0.50 -20.60 10.26
CA SER A 161 0.92 -21.98 10.25
C SER A 161 0.75 -22.46 8.82
N LEU A 162 1.82 -22.48 8.13
CA LEU A 162 1.86 -23.10 6.82
C LEU A 162 1.74 -24.60 6.96
#